data_fccfa73874fd6cbb41261569e0bab0e5
#
_entry.id   fccfa73874fd6cbb41261569e0bab0e5
#
_cell.length_a   1.000
_cell.length_b   1.000
_cell.length_c   1.000
_cell.angle_alpha   90.00
_cell.angle_beta   90.00
_cell.angle_gamma   90.00
#
_symmetry.space_group_name_H-M   'P 1'
#
loop_
_entity.id
_entity.type
_entity.pdbx_description
1 polymer ?
#
loop_
_entity_poly.entity_id
_entity_poly.type
_entity_poly.pdbx_seq_one_letter_code
_entity_poly.pdbx_strand_id
1 'polypeptide(L)'
;MSFFVRKLTGIVVVILLIILATFFAYDMANIYVVVNDGLSQRAETIINRQDPADLNRFFTLKYLNSDSLFYSEQYRDYLISDFDFELKIKKMWVWPWQSRTEVLVEESIPDSSWKFSITDELREKLATAQAIPSKDGEAGTDGEKAAEENTEEAKEVALNIPKPQWQNGEKLVEFRKVDGQWKIDRIIFVRNLKPEESRKPEETKEDQ
;
A
#
# COMPACT_ATOMS: atom_id res chain seq x y z
N MET A 1 49.83 30.01 24.48
CA MET A 1 49.19 28.67 24.47
C MET A 1 47.66 28.71 24.36
N SER A 2 46.94 29.63 24.97
CA SER A 2 45.45 29.66 24.95
C SER A 2 44.80 29.85 23.58
N PHE A 3 45.40 30.63 22.69
CA PHE A 3 44.85 30.91 21.35
C PHE A 3 44.89 29.70 20.42
N PHE A 4 45.94 28.92 20.46
CA PHE A 4 46.12 27.71 19.65
C PHE A 4 45.15 26.61 20.10
N VAL A 5 44.98 26.44 21.41
CA VAL A 5 44.02 25.47 21.99
C VAL A 5 42.58 25.82 21.58
N ARG A 6 42.19 27.11 21.62
CA ARG A 6 40.84 27.54 21.19
C ARG A 6 40.57 27.22 19.72
N LYS A 7 41.52 27.45 18.81
CA LYS A 7 41.39 27.12 17.40
C LYS A 7 41.30 25.62 17.20
N LEU A 8 42.15 24.83 17.88
CA LEU A 8 42.13 23.36 17.76
C LEU A 8 40.81 22.79 18.28
N THR A 9 40.29 23.28 19.41
CA THR A 9 38.97 22.88 19.94
C THR A 9 37.86 23.17 18.92
N GLY A 10 37.88 24.36 18.30
CA GLY A 10 36.90 24.69 17.25
C GLY A 10 36.93 23.72 16.06
N ILE A 11 38.12 23.35 15.59
CA ILE A 11 38.27 22.37 14.49
C ILE A 11 37.73 21.00 14.91
N VAL A 12 38.06 20.54 16.10
CA VAL A 12 37.55 19.23 16.62
C VAL A 12 36.02 19.21 16.71
N VAL A 13 35.41 20.29 17.22
CA VAL A 13 33.94 20.39 17.27
C VAL A 13 33.31 20.35 15.89
N VAL A 14 33.88 21.04 14.90
CA VAL A 14 33.39 21.03 13.53
C VAL A 14 33.49 19.62 12.94
N ILE A 15 34.59 18.92 13.13
CA ILE A 15 34.77 17.54 12.68
C ILE A 15 33.72 16.62 13.32
N LEU A 16 33.48 16.73 14.62
CA LEU A 16 32.46 15.92 15.31
C LEU A 16 31.05 16.19 14.79
N LEU A 17 30.73 17.47 14.49
CA LEU A 17 29.44 17.82 13.90
C LEU A 17 29.25 17.22 12.49
N ILE A 18 30.31 17.23 11.66
CA ILE A 18 30.29 16.61 10.34
C ILE A 18 30.04 15.08 10.45
N ILE A 19 30.76 14.43 11.36
CA ILE A 19 30.58 12.99 11.62
C ILE A 19 29.14 12.70 12.06
N LEU A 20 28.62 13.47 13.00
CA LEU A 20 27.25 13.32 13.49
C LEU A 20 26.22 13.53 12.37
N ALA A 21 26.39 14.57 11.55
CA ALA A 21 25.53 14.84 10.40
C ALA A 21 25.56 13.71 9.38
N THR A 22 26.72 13.10 9.14
CA THR A 22 26.86 11.96 8.23
C THR A 22 26.10 10.73 8.74
N PHE A 23 26.22 10.41 10.02
CA PHE A 23 25.45 9.30 10.60
C PHE A 23 23.95 9.55 10.57
N PHE A 24 23.53 10.78 10.85
CA PHE A 24 22.12 11.17 10.77
C PHE A 24 21.59 11.00 9.34
N ALA A 25 22.31 11.53 8.34
CA ALA A 25 21.93 11.40 6.94
C ALA A 25 21.85 9.92 6.48
N TYR A 26 22.79 9.11 6.94
CA TYR A 26 22.83 7.68 6.62
C TYR A 26 21.61 6.94 7.19
N ASP A 27 21.28 7.12 8.48
CA ASP A 27 20.12 6.47 9.09
C ASP A 27 18.80 6.94 8.45
N MET A 28 18.67 8.23 8.15
CA MET A 28 17.51 8.79 7.45
C MET A 28 17.33 8.17 6.04
N ALA A 29 18.42 8.07 5.27
CA ALA A 29 18.39 7.47 3.94
C ALA A 29 17.99 5.98 4.00
N ASN A 30 18.53 5.22 4.94
CA ASN A 30 18.18 3.82 5.13
C ASN A 30 16.70 3.64 5.47
N ILE A 31 16.16 4.44 6.39
CA ILE A 31 14.74 4.38 6.75
C ILE A 31 13.89 4.75 5.55
N TYR A 32 14.25 5.79 4.79
CA TYR A 32 13.53 6.18 3.58
C TYR A 32 13.41 5.02 2.58
N VAL A 33 14.52 4.33 2.30
CA VAL A 33 14.54 3.16 1.42
C VAL A 33 13.66 2.03 1.96
N VAL A 34 13.79 1.72 3.27
CA VAL A 34 12.99 0.66 3.89
C VAL A 34 11.49 0.99 3.88
N VAL A 35 11.11 2.26 4.08
CA VAL A 35 9.71 2.71 3.97
C VAL A 35 9.22 2.53 2.55
N ASN A 36 9.93 3.12 1.58
CA ASN A 36 9.47 3.16 0.19
C ASN A 36 9.41 1.76 -0.42
N ASP A 37 10.52 1.04 -0.39
CA ASP A 37 10.62 -0.27 -1.03
C ASP A 37 9.90 -1.35 -0.22
N GLY A 38 9.98 -1.28 1.12
CA GLY A 38 9.34 -2.25 2.00
C GLY A 38 7.82 -2.20 1.92
N LEU A 39 7.20 -1.02 1.96
CA LEU A 39 5.74 -0.90 1.89
C LEU A 39 5.22 -1.21 0.49
N SER A 40 5.93 -0.81 -0.58
CA SER A 40 5.56 -1.17 -1.95
C SER A 40 5.60 -2.68 -2.15
N GLN A 41 6.70 -3.33 -1.77
CA GLN A 41 6.81 -4.79 -1.89
C GLN A 41 5.84 -5.54 -0.98
N ARG A 42 5.50 -4.97 0.19
CA ARG A 42 4.44 -5.54 1.04
C ARG A 42 3.10 -5.52 0.31
N ALA A 43 2.74 -4.40 -0.33
CA ALA A 43 1.49 -4.31 -1.10
C ALA A 43 1.48 -5.35 -2.23
N GLU A 44 2.55 -5.45 -3.01
CA GLU A 44 2.70 -6.45 -4.07
C GLU A 44 2.58 -7.88 -3.53
N THR A 45 3.24 -8.18 -2.42
CA THR A 45 3.23 -9.53 -1.80
C THR A 45 1.83 -9.92 -1.35
N ILE A 46 1.08 -9.00 -0.72
CA ILE A 46 -0.30 -9.23 -0.27
C ILE A 46 -1.24 -9.41 -1.46
N ILE A 47 -1.18 -8.50 -2.44
CA ILE A 47 -2.07 -8.47 -3.59
C ILE A 47 -1.86 -9.69 -4.49
N ASN A 48 -0.59 -10.04 -4.77
CA ASN A 48 -0.21 -11.16 -5.61
C ASN A 48 -0.09 -12.48 -4.83
N ARG A 49 -0.37 -12.47 -3.52
CA ARG A 49 -0.35 -13.65 -2.65
C ARG A 49 0.98 -14.40 -2.69
N GLN A 50 2.08 -13.64 -2.69
CA GLN A 50 3.44 -14.16 -2.67
C GLN A 50 3.87 -14.55 -1.25
N ASP A 51 4.99 -15.29 -1.12
CA ASP A 51 5.52 -15.65 0.17
C ASP A 51 6.08 -14.41 0.91
N PRO A 52 5.57 -14.08 2.12
CA PRO A 52 6.07 -12.96 2.89
C PRO A 52 7.52 -13.15 3.39
N ALA A 53 8.08 -14.36 3.32
CA ALA A 53 9.46 -14.60 3.73
C ALA A 53 10.49 -13.78 2.95
N ASP A 54 10.20 -13.41 1.70
CA ASP A 54 11.06 -12.57 0.86
C ASP A 54 11.19 -11.12 1.38
N LEU A 55 10.26 -10.71 2.23
CA LEU A 55 10.27 -9.38 2.86
C LEU A 55 11.16 -9.27 4.11
N ASN A 56 11.88 -10.34 4.49
CA ASN A 56 12.68 -10.38 5.72
C ASN A 56 13.78 -9.30 5.78
N ARG A 57 14.17 -8.75 4.63
CA ARG A 57 15.15 -7.64 4.55
C ARG A 57 14.59 -6.31 5.04
N PHE A 58 13.27 -6.11 4.91
CA PHE A 58 12.60 -4.85 5.30
C PHE A 58 11.83 -4.97 6.61
N PHE A 59 11.36 -6.17 6.94
CA PHE A 59 10.48 -6.40 8.08
C PHE A 59 11.12 -7.31 9.11
N THR A 60 10.70 -7.17 10.37
CA THR A 60 11.06 -8.14 11.41
C THR A 60 10.26 -9.44 11.22
N LEU A 61 10.85 -10.58 11.56
CA LEU A 61 10.13 -11.87 11.53
C LEU A 61 8.87 -11.84 12.38
N LYS A 62 8.91 -11.11 13.50
CA LYS A 62 7.74 -10.91 14.36
C LYS A 62 6.58 -10.28 13.59
N TYR A 63 6.85 -9.22 12.80
CA TYR A 63 5.85 -8.55 11.99
C TYR A 63 5.30 -9.49 10.92
N LEU A 64 6.16 -10.14 10.14
CA LEU A 64 5.76 -11.05 9.06
C LEU A 64 4.83 -12.17 9.55
N ASN A 65 5.10 -12.71 10.75
CA ASN A 65 4.27 -13.76 11.35
C ASN A 65 2.97 -13.24 11.97
N SER A 66 2.85 -11.94 12.24
CA SER A 66 1.70 -11.36 12.94
C SER A 66 0.74 -10.60 12.03
N ASP A 67 1.15 -10.21 10.84
CA ASP A 67 0.30 -9.47 9.91
C ASP A 67 -0.66 -10.42 9.18
N SER A 68 -1.93 -10.38 9.59
CA SER A 68 -2.98 -11.23 9.03
C SER A 68 -3.28 -10.97 7.55
N LEU A 69 -2.87 -9.82 7.01
CA LEU A 69 -3.12 -9.48 5.61
C LEU A 69 -2.36 -10.39 4.65
N PHE A 70 -1.18 -10.88 5.02
CA PHE A 70 -0.42 -11.85 4.22
C PHE A 70 -1.14 -13.19 4.04
N TYR A 71 -2.01 -13.54 4.97
CA TYR A 71 -2.74 -14.80 5.00
C TYR A 71 -4.22 -14.62 4.66
N SER A 72 -4.63 -13.40 4.27
CA SER A 72 -6.01 -13.11 3.92
C SER A 72 -6.36 -13.67 2.54
N GLU A 73 -7.60 -14.12 2.38
CA GLU A 73 -8.13 -14.56 1.09
C GLU A 73 -8.77 -13.41 0.28
N GLN A 74 -8.56 -12.15 0.71
CA GLN A 74 -9.23 -10.98 0.13
C GLN A 74 -9.03 -10.85 -1.39
N TYR A 75 -7.84 -11.24 -1.90
CA TYR A 75 -7.51 -11.13 -3.32
C TYR A 75 -7.57 -12.47 -4.07
N ARG A 76 -8.12 -13.51 -3.44
CA ARG A 76 -8.17 -14.87 -4.01
C ARG A 76 -8.93 -14.94 -5.34
N ASP A 77 -10.01 -14.21 -5.43
CA ASP A 77 -10.92 -14.26 -6.56
C ASP A 77 -10.55 -13.29 -7.70
N TYR A 78 -9.40 -12.60 -7.54
CA TYR A 78 -8.90 -11.63 -8.50
C TYR A 78 -7.57 -12.08 -9.11
N LEU A 79 -7.42 -11.82 -10.41
CA LEU A 79 -6.16 -11.89 -11.14
C LEU A 79 -5.73 -10.45 -11.42
N ILE A 80 -4.91 -9.87 -10.52
CA ILE A 80 -4.49 -8.49 -10.59
C ILE A 80 -3.22 -8.43 -11.43
N SER A 81 -3.26 -7.66 -12.53
CA SER A 81 -2.13 -7.50 -13.45
C SER A 81 -1.32 -6.25 -13.17
N ASP A 82 -1.96 -5.20 -12.61
CA ASP A 82 -1.30 -3.92 -12.36
C ASP A 82 -2.10 -3.08 -11.37
N PHE A 83 -1.41 -2.19 -10.62
CA PHE A 83 -2.01 -1.20 -9.73
C PHE A 83 -0.98 -0.11 -9.39
N ASP A 84 -1.43 1.11 -9.13
CA ASP A 84 -0.58 2.22 -8.74
C ASP A 84 -0.56 2.34 -7.21
N PHE A 85 0.57 1.97 -6.60
CA PHE A 85 0.78 2.14 -5.17
C PHE A 85 1.39 3.52 -4.90
N GLU A 86 0.63 4.38 -4.22
CA GLU A 86 1.06 5.71 -3.84
C GLU A 86 1.46 5.75 -2.37
N LEU A 87 2.66 6.23 -2.11
CA LEU A 87 3.21 6.40 -0.77
C LEU A 87 3.71 7.82 -0.55
N LYS A 88 3.22 8.46 0.50
CA LYS A 88 3.66 9.79 0.91
C LYS A 88 4.16 9.79 2.34
N ILE A 89 5.43 10.12 2.54
CA ILE A 89 6.02 10.25 3.88
C ILE A 89 5.64 11.63 4.45
N LYS A 90 4.85 11.65 5.53
CA LYS A 90 4.40 12.88 6.20
C LYS A 90 5.38 13.39 7.24
N LYS A 91 5.95 12.45 8.02
CA LYS A 91 6.87 12.78 9.10
C LYS A 91 7.86 11.64 9.30
N MET A 92 9.12 11.98 9.27
CA MET A 92 10.22 11.05 9.52
C MET A 92 11.32 11.77 10.31
N TRP A 93 11.77 11.16 11.41
CA TRP A 93 12.86 11.68 12.21
C TRP A 93 13.55 10.56 12.97
N VAL A 94 14.89 10.52 12.93
CA VAL A 94 15.69 9.53 13.66
C VAL A 94 16.97 10.16 14.19
N TRP A 95 17.34 9.79 15.41
CA TRP A 95 18.65 10.14 15.96
C TRP A 95 19.62 8.96 15.77
N PRO A 96 20.91 9.19 15.49
CA PRO A 96 21.88 8.13 15.21
C PRO A 96 22.08 7.10 16.33
N TRP A 97 21.77 7.47 17.57
CA TRP A 97 21.87 6.60 18.74
C TRP A 97 20.57 5.85 19.08
N GLN A 98 19.49 6.10 18.35
CA GLN A 98 18.23 5.40 18.57
C GLN A 98 18.27 4.01 17.92
N SER A 99 17.62 3.06 18.59
CA SER A 99 17.37 1.72 18.06
C SER A 99 15.90 1.50 17.63
N ARG A 100 15.07 2.53 17.85
CA ARG A 100 13.65 2.54 17.45
C ARG A 100 13.27 3.93 16.99
N THR A 101 12.41 4.00 15.98
CA THR A 101 11.83 5.26 15.50
C THR A 101 10.48 4.99 14.86
N GLU A 102 9.75 6.07 14.57
CA GLU A 102 8.43 6.04 13.97
C GLU A 102 8.39 6.96 12.75
N VAL A 103 7.71 6.50 11.70
CA VAL A 103 7.49 7.26 10.47
C VAL A 103 5.99 7.30 10.22
N LEU A 104 5.45 8.50 10.02
CA LEU A 104 4.07 8.69 9.59
C LEU A 104 4.02 8.72 8.08
N VAL A 105 3.27 7.80 7.50
CA VAL A 105 3.08 7.67 6.06
C VAL A 105 1.61 7.74 5.69
N GLU A 106 1.34 8.14 4.47
CA GLU A 106 0.06 8.03 3.80
C GLU A 106 0.23 7.03 2.67
N GLU A 107 -0.59 6.00 2.67
CA GLU A 107 -0.54 4.88 1.73
C GLU A 107 -1.89 4.76 1.04
N SER A 108 -1.88 4.71 -0.30
CA SER A 108 -3.10 4.57 -1.08
C SER A 108 -2.89 3.78 -2.37
N ILE A 109 -3.96 3.11 -2.79
CA ILE A 109 -4.12 2.56 -4.13
C ILE A 109 -5.43 3.13 -4.65
N PRO A 110 -5.39 4.05 -5.66
CA PRO A 110 -6.59 4.63 -6.22
C PRO A 110 -7.49 3.58 -6.88
N ASP A 111 -8.80 3.67 -6.68
CA ASP A 111 -9.77 2.73 -7.26
C ASP A 111 -9.73 2.67 -8.79
N SER A 112 -9.22 3.72 -9.44
CA SER A 112 -9.06 3.81 -10.89
C SER A 112 -7.81 3.09 -11.42
N SER A 113 -6.84 2.80 -10.57
CA SER A 113 -5.55 2.22 -10.98
C SER A 113 -5.57 0.70 -11.11
N TRP A 114 -6.59 0.04 -10.54
CA TRP A 114 -6.69 -1.41 -10.57
C TRP A 114 -6.91 -1.96 -11.98
N LYS A 115 -5.97 -2.75 -12.48
CA LYS A 115 -6.12 -3.55 -13.68
C LYS A 115 -6.24 -5.01 -13.27
N PHE A 116 -7.43 -5.55 -13.34
CA PHE A 116 -7.70 -6.90 -12.86
C PHE A 116 -8.71 -7.63 -13.74
N SER A 117 -8.69 -8.96 -13.68
CA SER A 117 -9.75 -9.84 -14.10
C SER A 117 -10.21 -10.70 -12.93
N ILE A 118 -11.38 -11.30 -13.05
CA ILE A 118 -11.89 -12.21 -12.03
C ILE A 118 -11.59 -13.65 -12.42
N THR A 119 -11.46 -14.52 -11.42
CA THR A 119 -11.34 -15.96 -11.63
C THR A 119 -12.63 -16.54 -12.18
N ASP A 120 -12.54 -17.66 -12.89
CA ASP A 120 -13.73 -18.35 -13.44
C ASP A 120 -14.69 -18.78 -12.33
N GLU A 121 -14.16 -19.14 -11.15
CA GLU A 121 -14.97 -19.47 -9.99
C GLU A 121 -15.84 -18.30 -9.50
N LEU A 122 -15.29 -17.10 -9.44
CA LEU A 122 -16.05 -15.90 -9.05
C LEU A 122 -17.07 -15.54 -10.14
N ARG A 123 -16.69 -15.67 -11.42
CA ARG A 123 -17.58 -15.42 -12.55
C ARG A 123 -18.81 -16.31 -12.50
N GLU A 124 -18.63 -17.60 -12.24
CA GLU A 124 -19.72 -18.58 -12.13
C GLU A 124 -20.63 -18.28 -10.92
N LYS A 125 -20.03 -17.95 -9.76
CA LYS A 125 -20.80 -17.54 -8.56
C LYS A 125 -21.65 -16.30 -8.82
N LEU A 126 -21.11 -15.28 -9.50
CA LEU A 126 -21.85 -14.06 -9.83
C LEU A 126 -22.96 -14.32 -10.84
N ALA A 127 -22.71 -15.13 -11.86
CA ALA A 127 -23.71 -15.52 -12.85
C ALA A 127 -24.87 -16.29 -12.19
N THR A 128 -24.56 -17.22 -11.29
CA THR A 128 -25.56 -17.98 -10.53
C THR A 128 -26.37 -17.09 -9.58
N ALA A 129 -25.73 -16.15 -8.89
CA ALA A 129 -26.40 -15.22 -7.99
C ALA A 129 -27.36 -14.27 -8.72
N GLN A 130 -27.05 -13.88 -9.97
CA GLN A 130 -27.91 -13.03 -10.79
C GLN A 130 -29.04 -13.81 -11.48
N ALA A 131 -28.90 -15.12 -11.64
CA ALA A 131 -29.91 -15.98 -12.23
C ALA A 131 -31.05 -16.38 -11.26
N ILE A 132 -30.97 -16.02 -9.97
CA ILE A 132 -32.04 -16.24 -8.99
C ILE A 132 -33.05 -15.09 -9.17
N PRO A 133 -34.22 -15.31 -9.80
CA PRO A 133 -35.24 -14.28 -9.91
C PRO A 133 -35.73 -13.94 -8.51
N SER A 134 -35.78 -12.66 -8.19
CA SER A 134 -36.48 -12.15 -7.01
C SER A 134 -37.93 -12.63 -7.08
N LYS A 135 -38.26 -13.62 -6.27
CA LYS A 135 -39.60 -14.19 -6.20
C LYS A 135 -40.46 -13.33 -5.27
N ASP A 136 -40.77 -12.10 -5.74
CA ASP A 136 -41.87 -11.30 -5.18
C ASP A 136 -42.36 -10.36 -6.28
N GLY A 137 -43.56 -10.66 -6.82
CA GLY A 137 -44.24 -9.80 -7.79
C GLY A 137 -45.18 -10.58 -8.73
N GLU A 138 -46.34 -10.81 -8.25
CA GLU A 138 -47.67 -11.17 -8.83
C GLU A 138 -47.85 -11.29 -10.34
N ALA A 139 -48.67 -12.27 -10.61
CA ALA A 139 -49.30 -12.69 -11.83
C ALA A 139 -49.90 -11.59 -12.72
N GLY A 140 -49.72 -11.74 -14.03
CA GLY A 140 -50.43 -10.96 -15.05
C GLY A 140 -50.27 -11.59 -16.43
N THR A 141 -51.27 -12.22 -16.85
CA THR A 141 -51.74 -12.95 -18.02
C THR A 141 -51.32 -12.44 -19.42
N ASP A 142 -51.14 -13.41 -20.33
CA ASP A 142 -51.48 -13.45 -21.78
C ASP A 142 -50.72 -12.58 -22.80
N GLY A 143 -50.24 -13.29 -23.85
CA GLY A 143 -49.87 -12.65 -25.13
C GLY A 143 -48.90 -13.45 -25.99
N GLU A 144 -49.46 -14.30 -26.76
CA GLU A 144 -49.11 -15.13 -27.92
C GLU A 144 -48.03 -14.57 -28.87
N LYS A 145 -47.13 -15.47 -29.32
CA LYS A 145 -46.47 -15.59 -30.65
C LYS A 145 -45.78 -14.37 -31.30
N ALA A 146 -44.49 -14.51 -31.53
CA ALA A 146 -43.91 -14.57 -32.90
C ALA A 146 -42.42 -15.00 -32.80
N ALA A 147 -42.12 -16.03 -33.58
CA ALA A 147 -40.75 -16.44 -33.92
C ALA A 147 -40.19 -15.45 -34.94
N GLU A 148 -38.95 -15.03 -34.75
CA GLU A 148 -38.01 -14.72 -35.82
C GLU A 148 -36.59 -14.55 -35.21
N GLU A 149 -35.77 -15.53 -35.52
CA GLU A 149 -34.48 -15.50 -36.21
C GLU A 149 -33.37 -14.60 -35.58
N ASN A 150 -32.41 -15.32 -34.98
CA ASN A 150 -30.97 -15.09 -34.94
C ASN A 150 -30.42 -13.67 -35.08
N THR A 151 -29.98 -13.18 -33.98
CA THR A 151 -28.64 -12.56 -33.92
C THR A 151 -28.06 -12.91 -32.54
N GLU A 152 -27.05 -13.78 -32.52
CA GLU A 152 -26.15 -14.00 -31.38
C GLU A 152 -25.31 -12.75 -31.15
N GLU A 153 -25.90 -11.67 -30.77
CA GLU A 153 -25.26 -10.67 -29.93
C GLU A 153 -25.44 -11.15 -28.50
N ALA A 154 -24.41 -11.84 -28.00
CA ALA A 154 -24.25 -12.08 -26.59
C ALA A 154 -24.46 -10.73 -25.86
N LYS A 155 -25.65 -10.52 -25.31
CA LYS A 155 -25.87 -9.53 -24.26
C LYS A 155 -24.93 -9.94 -23.15
N GLU A 156 -23.73 -9.35 -23.16
CA GLU A 156 -22.80 -9.34 -22.04
C GLU A 156 -23.59 -8.74 -20.87
N VAL A 157 -24.22 -9.63 -20.10
CA VAL A 157 -24.89 -9.23 -18.85
C VAL A 157 -23.79 -8.56 -18.06
N ALA A 158 -23.88 -7.26 -17.89
CA ALA A 158 -22.91 -6.47 -17.17
C ALA A 158 -22.89 -6.99 -15.72
N LEU A 159 -22.04 -7.98 -15.48
CA LEU A 159 -21.78 -8.51 -14.15
C LEU A 159 -21.28 -7.36 -13.29
N ASN A 160 -22.01 -7.04 -12.23
CA ASN A 160 -21.56 -6.06 -11.25
C ASN A 160 -20.39 -6.66 -10.46
N ILE A 161 -19.20 -6.55 -11.02
CA ILE A 161 -17.96 -7.12 -10.45
C ILE A 161 -17.48 -6.17 -9.36
N PRO A 162 -17.40 -6.60 -8.09
CA PRO A 162 -16.83 -5.80 -7.03
C PRO A 162 -15.35 -5.53 -7.33
N LYS A 163 -14.90 -4.30 -7.10
CA LYS A 163 -13.49 -3.94 -7.28
C LYS A 163 -12.65 -4.43 -6.11
N PRO A 164 -11.39 -4.82 -6.34
CA PRO A 164 -10.44 -5.02 -5.26
C PRO A 164 -10.31 -3.73 -4.42
N GLN A 165 -10.15 -3.88 -3.12
CA GLN A 165 -10.05 -2.74 -2.21
C GLN A 165 -8.76 -2.83 -1.41
N TRP A 166 -8.08 -1.69 -1.25
CA TRP A 166 -6.95 -1.52 -0.35
C TRP A 166 -7.34 -0.64 0.83
N GLN A 167 -6.76 -0.89 1.99
CA GLN A 167 -6.99 -0.02 3.15
C GLN A 167 -6.16 1.25 3.04
N ASN A 168 -6.69 2.22 2.28
CA ASN A 168 -6.08 3.53 2.10
C ASN A 168 -6.13 4.33 3.41
N GLY A 169 -5.01 4.94 3.79
CA GLY A 169 -4.99 5.71 5.03
C GLY A 169 -3.62 6.18 5.47
N GLU A 170 -3.63 6.99 6.53
CA GLU A 170 -2.41 7.29 7.27
C GLU A 170 -2.07 6.13 8.19
N LYS A 171 -0.80 5.76 8.17
CA LYS A 171 -0.24 4.66 8.97
C LYS A 171 1.00 5.14 9.71
N LEU A 172 1.12 4.73 10.96
CA LEU A 172 2.32 4.91 11.75
C LEU A 172 3.16 3.64 11.62
N VAL A 173 4.35 3.78 11.06
CA VAL A 173 5.29 2.68 10.84
C VAL A 173 6.37 2.74 11.90
N GLU A 174 6.40 1.74 12.78
CA GLU A 174 7.42 1.60 13.82
C GLU A 174 8.61 0.81 13.29
N PHE A 175 9.80 1.35 13.51
CA PHE A 175 11.07 0.75 13.12
C PHE A 175 11.86 0.26 14.31
N ARG A 176 12.60 -0.82 14.09
CA ARG A 176 13.59 -1.34 15.03
C ARG A 176 14.90 -1.63 14.30
N LYS A 177 16.02 -1.32 14.95
CA LYS A 177 17.34 -1.70 14.47
C LYS A 177 17.63 -3.15 14.89
N VAL A 178 17.82 -4.05 13.91
CA VAL A 178 18.13 -5.47 14.09
C VAL A 178 19.43 -5.74 13.36
N ASP A 179 20.44 -6.22 14.06
CA ASP A 179 21.79 -6.48 13.50
C ASP A 179 22.37 -5.26 12.72
N GLY A 180 22.13 -4.06 13.24
CA GLY A 180 22.59 -2.82 12.63
C GLY A 180 21.73 -2.30 11.47
N GLN A 181 20.71 -3.02 11.04
CA GLN A 181 19.79 -2.65 9.96
C GLN A 181 18.43 -2.19 10.49
N TRP A 182 17.88 -1.16 9.89
CA TRP A 182 16.53 -0.73 10.18
C TRP A 182 15.51 -1.67 9.52
N LYS A 183 14.55 -2.15 10.31
CA LYS A 183 13.44 -2.99 9.85
C LYS A 183 12.12 -2.50 10.41
N ILE A 184 11.06 -2.67 9.66
CA ILE A 184 9.69 -2.40 10.10
C ILE A 184 9.27 -3.47 11.11
N ASP A 185 8.90 -3.04 12.32
CA ASP A 185 8.50 -3.91 13.44
C ASP A 185 6.99 -3.93 13.64
N ARG A 186 6.30 -2.83 13.24
CA ARG A 186 4.85 -2.71 13.33
C ARG A 186 4.32 -1.65 12.36
N ILE A 187 3.11 -1.86 11.86
CA ILE A 187 2.32 -0.86 11.13
C ILE A 187 1.01 -0.68 11.88
N ILE A 188 0.69 0.55 12.24
CA ILE A 188 -0.52 0.91 12.97
C ILE A 188 -1.35 1.83 12.07
N PHE A 189 -2.59 1.43 11.81
CA PHE A 189 -3.53 2.28 11.08
C PHE A 189 -3.96 3.46 11.97
N VAL A 190 -3.87 4.69 11.45
CA VAL A 190 -4.19 5.90 12.19
C VAL A 190 -5.56 6.43 11.79
N ARG A 191 -5.76 6.66 10.49
CA ARG A 191 -7.03 7.18 9.95
C ARG A 191 -7.19 6.91 8.46
N ASN A 192 -8.44 6.88 7.98
CA ASN A 192 -8.72 6.85 6.54
C ASN A 192 -8.34 8.17 5.88
N LEU A 193 -7.94 8.11 4.60
CA LEU A 193 -7.79 9.31 3.78
C LEU A 193 -9.16 9.94 3.52
N LYS A 194 -9.22 11.27 3.56
CA LYS A 194 -10.42 11.98 3.11
C LYS A 194 -10.50 11.89 1.58
N PRO A 195 -11.70 11.73 1.00
CA PRO A 195 -11.87 11.60 -0.46
C PRO A 195 -11.29 12.76 -1.29
N GLU A 196 -11.09 13.92 -0.68
CA GLU A 196 -10.51 15.11 -1.33
C GLU A 196 -8.98 15.09 -1.38
N GLU A 197 -8.32 14.40 -0.43
CA GLU A 197 -6.85 14.33 -0.37
C GLU A 197 -6.27 13.38 -1.43
N SER A 198 -7.06 12.41 -1.90
CA SER A 198 -6.67 11.47 -2.96
C SER A 198 -6.79 12.02 -4.39
N ARG A 199 -7.21 13.29 -4.58
CA ARG A 199 -7.49 13.88 -5.91
C ARG A 199 -6.61 15.04 -6.33
N LYS A 200 -5.64 15.48 -5.54
CA LYS A 200 -4.74 16.58 -5.94
C LYS A 200 -3.42 16.01 -6.46
N PRO A 201 -3.18 16.01 -7.79
CA PRO A 201 -1.82 16.04 -8.31
C PRO A 201 -1.19 17.36 -7.79
N GLU A 202 0.03 17.30 -7.27
CA GLU A 202 0.80 18.50 -6.97
C GLU A 202 0.92 19.31 -8.26
N GLU A 203 0.21 20.47 -8.33
CA GLU A 203 0.53 21.49 -9.31
C GLU A 203 1.97 21.92 -9.06
N THR A 204 2.85 21.46 -9.93
CA THR A 204 4.20 21.99 -10.06
C THR A 204 4.06 23.49 -10.34
N LYS A 205 4.28 24.31 -9.32
CA LYS A 205 4.49 25.75 -9.52
C LYS A 205 5.81 25.88 -10.29
N GLU A 206 5.72 25.97 -11.62
CA GLU A 206 6.77 26.57 -12.41
C GLU A 206 6.81 28.06 -12.03
N ASP A 207 7.84 28.42 -11.28
CA ASP A 207 8.19 29.83 -11.04
C ASP A 207 8.62 30.45 -12.36
N GLN A 208 7.88 31.49 -12.78
CA GLN A 208 8.27 32.48 -13.79
C GLN A 208 9.28 33.46 -13.19
#